data_cd01139fc0fc4303e60c9ed0a00cc387
#
_entry.id   cd01139fc0fc4303e60c9ed0a00cc387
#
_cell.length_a   1.000
_cell.length_b   1.000
_cell.length_c   1.000
_cell.angle_alpha   90.00
_cell.angle_beta   90.00
_cell.angle_gamma   90.00
#
_symmetry.space_group_name_H-M   'P 1'
#
loop_
_entity.id
_entity.type
_entity.pdbx_description
1 polymer ?
#
loop_
_entity_poly.entity_id
_entity_poly.type
_entity_poly.pdbx_seq_one_letter_code
_entity_poly.pdbx_strand_id
1 'polypeptide(L)'
;MENIFDKAQNLKLQERLQKLNRESKPLWGKMNVCQMVKHCQKPLEVAEGKIKLRKSLLGFLFGKMAKRDFLKPGELRKNMPTVSTFKIRETPDFDSEWLSLVSIVKTFGEKGPEVIAEKEHPFFGELTDDEWGALQYKHLDHHLKQFNV
;
A
#
# COMPACT_ATOMS: atom_id res chain seq x y z
N MET A 1 -10.00 -8.46 10.57
CA MET A 1 -8.92 -8.31 9.54
C MET A 1 -8.09 -7.11 9.94
N GLU A 2 -6.78 -7.18 9.79
CA GLU A 2 -5.89 -6.04 10.10
C GLU A 2 -6.24 -4.85 9.20
N ASN A 3 -6.17 -3.64 9.78
CA ASN A 3 -6.71 -2.45 9.14
C ASN A 3 -5.84 -1.22 9.47
N ILE A 4 -5.45 -0.45 8.45
CA ILE A 4 -4.58 0.73 8.64
C ILE A 4 -5.28 1.86 9.41
N PHE A 5 -6.62 1.87 9.47
CA PHE A 5 -7.41 2.84 10.22
C PHE A 5 -7.48 2.52 11.72
N ASP A 6 -7.18 1.28 12.13
CA ASP A 6 -7.06 0.93 13.54
C ASP A 6 -5.78 1.56 14.10
N LYS A 7 -5.93 2.37 15.15
CA LYS A 7 -4.82 3.15 15.72
C LYS A 7 -3.67 2.29 16.22
N ALA A 8 -3.98 1.16 16.88
CA ALA A 8 -2.95 0.28 17.43
C ALA A 8 -2.19 -0.45 16.32
N GLN A 9 -2.89 -0.89 15.29
CA GLN A 9 -2.26 -1.54 14.14
C GLN A 9 -1.47 -0.56 13.28
N ASN A 10 -1.97 0.66 13.11
CA ASN A 10 -1.28 1.73 12.40
C ASN A 10 0.03 2.11 13.11
N LEU A 11 0.03 2.22 14.45
CA LEU A 11 1.27 2.46 15.22
C LEU A 11 2.31 1.36 14.99
N LYS A 12 1.90 0.10 14.95
CA LYS A 12 2.81 -1.01 14.61
C LYS A 12 3.43 -0.87 13.22
N LEU A 13 2.66 -0.41 12.23
CA LEU A 13 3.20 -0.12 10.90
C LEU A 13 4.23 1.01 10.95
N GLN A 14 3.94 2.09 11.69
CA GLN A 14 4.88 3.20 11.87
C GLN A 14 6.17 2.75 12.56
N GLU A 15 6.09 1.95 13.62
CA GLU A 15 7.26 1.38 14.32
C GLU A 15 8.13 0.52 13.38
N ARG A 16 7.51 -0.23 12.49
CA ARG A 16 8.23 -1.03 11.49
C ARG A 16 8.87 -0.15 10.42
N LEU A 17 8.20 0.90 9.97
CA LEU A 17 8.77 1.89 9.04
C LEU A 17 10.01 2.57 9.62
N GLN A 18 10.07 2.81 10.94
CA GLN A 18 11.23 3.39 11.61
C GLN A 18 12.48 2.47 11.59
N LYS A 19 12.31 1.17 11.34
CA LYS A 19 13.44 0.23 11.24
C LYS A 19 14.09 0.22 9.87
N LEU A 20 13.44 0.83 8.85
CA LEU A 20 14.01 0.94 7.51
C LEU A 20 15.13 1.99 7.48
N ASN A 21 16.14 1.71 6.69
CA ASN A 21 17.23 2.64 6.39
C ASN A 21 17.70 2.46 4.93
N ARG A 22 18.59 3.31 4.47
CA ARG A 22 19.10 3.32 3.08
C ARG A 22 19.79 1.99 2.67
N GLU A 23 20.26 1.22 3.63
CA GLU A 23 20.98 -0.04 3.42
C GLU A 23 20.08 -1.27 3.51
N SER A 24 18.81 -1.09 3.87
CA SER A 24 17.83 -2.17 3.96
C SER A 24 17.71 -2.92 2.63
N LYS A 25 17.83 -4.26 2.68
CA LYS A 25 17.82 -5.11 1.50
C LYS A 25 16.56 -5.99 1.47
N PRO A 26 15.97 -6.20 0.29
CA PRO A 26 14.81 -7.06 0.18
C PRO A 26 15.18 -8.53 0.34
N LEU A 27 14.33 -9.31 1.01
CA LEU A 27 14.40 -10.77 1.07
C LEU A 27 13.95 -11.44 -0.23
N TRP A 28 13.15 -10.74 -1.05
CA TRP A 28 12.68 -11.18 -2.37
C TRP A 28 12.34 -9.97 -3.25
N GLY A 29 12.19 -10.23 -4.56
CA GLY A 29 11.83 -9.19 -5.54
C GLY A 29 13.04 -8.39 -6.00
N LYS A 30 12.77 -7.31 -6.76
CA LYS A 30 13.80 -6.52 -7.45
C LYS A 30 13.89 -5.06 -7.00
N MET A 31 12.89 -4.56 -6.26
CA MET A 31 12.91 -3.19 -5.77
C MET A 31 13.98 -3.01 -4.69
N ASN A 32 14.75 -1.94 -4.77
CA ASN A 32 15.54 -1.46 -3.64
C ASN A 32 14.63 -0.73 -2.63
N VAL A 33 15.16 -0.39 -1.46
CA VAL A 33 14.38 0.24 -0.38
C VAL A 33 13.80 1.59 -0.79
N CYS A 34 14.53 2.42 -1.54
CA CYS A 34 14.05 3.72 -2.02
C CYS A 34 12.84 3.56 -2.96
N GLN A 35 12.92 2.58 -3.86
CA GLN A 35 11.82 2.24 -4.76
C GLN A 35 10.61 1.68 -4.02
N MET A 36 10.83 0.83 -3.02
CA MET A 36 9.76 0.25 -2.21
C MET A 36 9.02 1.32 -1.42
N VAL A 37 9.72 2.22 -0.75
CA VAL A 37 9.11 3.30 0.03
C VAL A 37 8.24 4.20 -0.84
N LYS A 38 8.71 4.56 -2.04
CA LYS A 38 7.91 5.32 -3.01
C LYS A 38 6.75 4.51 -3.58
N HIS A 39 6.96 3.23 -3.85
CA HIS A 39 5.90 2.32 -4.32
C HIS A 39 4.76 2.20 -3.32
N CYS A 40 5.07 2.08 -2.02
CA CYS A 40 4.06 1.97 -0.97
C CYS A 40 3.19 3.22 -0.81
N GLN A 41 3.65 4.39 -1.25
CA GLN A 41 2.84 5.61 -1.25
C GLN A 41 1.72 5.54 -2.31
N LYS A 42 1.96 4.89 -3.46
CA LYS A 42 1.05 4.94 -4.61
C LYS A 42 -0.38 4.45 -4.33
N PRO A 43 -0.62 3.30 -3.68
CA PRO A 43 -1.97 2.89 -3.31
C PRO A 43 -2.64 3.84 -2.32
N LEU A 44 -1.87 4.40 -1.37
CA LEU A 44 -2.37 5.38 -0.41
C LEU A 44 -2.76 6.69 -1.11
N GLU A 45 -1.95 7.16 -2.05
CA GLU A 45 -2.25 8.34 -2.87
C GLU A 45 -3.48 8.13 -3.77
N VAL A 46 -3.72 6.90 -4.25
CA VAL A 46 -4.97 6.54 -4.95
C VAL A 46 -6.17 6.63 -4.00
N ALA A 47 -6.06 6.10 -2.79
CA ALA A 47 -7.11 6.16 -1.79
C ALA A 47 -7.47 7.61 -1.41
N GLU A 48 -6.48 8.50 -1.30
CA GLU A 48 -6.66 9.94 -1.08
C GLU A 48 -7.15 10.72 -2.32
N GLY A 49 -7.31 10.06 -3.48
CA GLY A 49 -7.70 10.72 -4.74
C GLY A 49 -6.62 11.60 -5.37
N LYS A 50 -5.39 11.57 -4.85
CA LYS A 50 -4.23 12.31 -5.42
C LYS A 50 -3.77 11.72 -6.76
N ILE A 51 -3.87 10.41 -6.90
CA ILE A 51 -3.61 9.70 -8.15
C ILE A 51 -4.93 9.17 -8.70
N LYS A 52 -5.30 9.61 -9.89
CA LYS A 52 -6.46 9.09 -10.62
C LYS A 52 -6.00 8.03 -11.61
N LEU A 53 -6.33 6.78 -11.33
CA LEU A 53 -6.11 5.69 -12.27
C LEU A 53 -7.32 5.55 -13.21
N ARG A 54 -7.04 5.24 -14.48
CA ARG A 54 -8.12 4.88 -15.41
C ARG A 54 -8.70 3.52 -15.00
N LYS A 55 -10.03 3.40 -15.06
CA LYS A 55 -10.72 2.12 -14.88
C LYS A 55 -10.15 1.10 -15.90
N SER A 56 -9.75 -0.05 -15.41
CA SER A 56 -9.14 -1.09 -16.22
C SER A 56 -10.23 -2.06 -16.72
N LEU A 57 -10.23 -2.40 -18.02
CA LEU A 57 -11.07 -3.47 -18.56
C LEU A 57 -10.79 -4.81 -17.83
N LEU A 58 -9.54 -5.08 -17.46
CA LEU A 58 -9.17 -6.24 -16.65
C LEU A 58 -9.75 -6.13 -15.22
N GLY A 59 -9.80 -4.93 -14.65
CA GLY A 59 -10.46 -4.68 -13.36
C GLY A 59 -11.96 -4.93 -13.46
N PHE A 60 -12.61 -4.53 -14.54
CA PHE A 60 -14.03 -4.81 -14.77
C PHE A 60 -14.31 -6.32 -14.84
N LEU A 61 -13.49 -7.09 -15.53
CA LEU A 61 -13.69 -8.53 -15.72
C LEU A 61 -13.27 -9.36 -14.47
N PHE A 62 -12.18 -8.99 -13.84
CA PHE A 62 -11.53 -9.80 -12.79
C PHE A 62 -11.44 -9.12 -11.41
N GLY A 63 -11.87 -7.86 -11.30
CA GLY A 63 -11.71 -7.06 -10.10
C GLY A 63 -12.33 -7.68 -8.85
N LYS A 64 -13.54 -8.24 -8.97
CA LYS A 64 -14.22 -8.92 -7.84
C LYS A 64 -13.46 -10.15 -7.35
N MET A 65 -12.91 -10.94 -8.27
CA MET A 65 -12.12 -12.11 -7.92
C MET A 65 -10.79 -11.72 -7.31
N ALA A 66 -10.11 -10.75 -7.89
CA ALA A 66 -8.85 -10.21 -7.37
C ALA A 66 -9.04 -9.54 -6.00
N LYS A 67 -10.15 -8.79 -5.80
CA LYS A 67 -10.53 -8.23 -4.50
C LYS A 67 -10.64 -9.32 -3.44
N ARG A 68 -11.42 -10.37 -3.73
CA ARG A 68 -11.59 -11.51 -2.80
C ARG A 68 -10.25 -12.17 -2.49
N ASP A 69 -9.41 -12.38 -3.49
CA ASP A 69 -8.09 -13.00 -3.30
C ASP A 69 -7.12 -12.11 -2.51
N PHE A 70 -7.21 -10.79 -2.71
CA PHE A 70 -6.38 -9.84 -1.97
C PHE A 70 -6.82 -9.72 -0.50
N LEU A 71 -8.13 -9.70 -0.24
CA LEU A 71 -8.69 -9.50 1.09
C LEU A 71 -8.84 -10.79 1.91
N LYS A 72 -8.64 -11.99 1.31
CA LYS A 72 -8.68 -13.24 2.08
C LYS A 72 -7.65 -13.26 3.20
N PRO A 73 -7.87 -14.00 4.30
CA PRO A 73 -6.89 -14.17 5.36
C PRO A 73 -5.53 -14.70 4.83
N GLY A 74 -4.45 -14.34 5.51
CA GLY A 74 -3.11 -14.76 5.16
C GLY A 74 -2.31 -13.71 4.38
N GLU A 75 -1.09 -14.05 4.03
CA GLU A 75 -0.14 -13.16 3.36
C GLU A 75 -0.40 -13.04 1.85
N LEU A 76 0.01 -11.90 1.29
CA LEU A 76 0.03 -11.76 -0.17
C LEU A 76 1.12 -12.64 -0.78
N ARG A 77 0.83 -13.16 -1.98
CA ARG A 77 1.83 -13.94 -2.72
C ARG A 77 3.02 -13.06 -3.09
N LYS A 78 4.23 -13.60 -2.95
CA LYS A 78 5.46 -12.91 -3.39
C LYS A 78 5.48 -12.73 -4.91
N ASN A 79 6.13 -11.65 -5.36
CA ASN A 79 6.33 -11.33 -6.77
C ASN A 79 5.03 -11.20 -7.58
N MET A 80 3.96 -10.70 -6.96
CA MET A 80 2.73 -10.38 -7.68
C MET A 80 2.97 -9.26 -8.71
N PRO A 81 2.32 -9.34 -9.89
CA PRO A 81 2.38 -8.25 -10.85
C PRO A 81 1.74 -6.99 -10.28
N THR A 82 2.34 -5.83 -10.59
CA THR A 82 1.78 -4.53 -10.26
C THR A 82 1.46 -3.72 -11.51
N VAL A 83 0.56 -2.75 -11.41
CA VAL A 83 0.22 -1.84 -12.50
C VAL A 83 1.43 -0.97 -12.88
N SER A 84 1.53 -0.60 -14.15
CA SER A 84 2.70 0.14 -14.67
C SER A 84 2.94 1.47 -13.96
N THR A 85 1.87 2.15 -13.56
CA THR A 85 1.90 3.43 -12.82
C THR A 85 2.50 3.33 -11.41
N PHE A 86 2.54 2.13 -10.82
CA PHE A 86 3.15 1.89 -9.51
C PHE A 86 4.58 1.38 -9.60
N LYS A 87 5.09 1.12 -10.81
CA LYS A 87 6.48 0.70 -11.02
C LYS A 87 7.41 1.90 -10.91
N ILE A 88 8.25 1.90 -9.88
CA ILE A 88 9.28 2.92 -9.69
C ILE A 88 10.53 2.45 -10.44
N ARG A 89 10.95 3.21 -11.44
CA ARG A 89 12.12 2.88 -12.29
C ARG A 89 13.38 3.58 -11.85
N GLU A 90 13.23 4.82 -11.40
CA GLU A 90 14.30 5.63 -10.80
C GLU A 90 14.63 5.14 -9.38
N THR A 91 15.75 5.60 -8.84
CA THR A 91 16.10 5.45 -7.42
C THR A 91 15.89 6.80 -6.75
N PRO A 92 14.74 7.03 -6.12
CA PRO A 92 14.44 8.31 -5.47
C PRO A 92 15.26 8.49 -4.19
N ASP A 93 15.28 9.70 -3.66
CA ASP A 93 15.91 9.97 -2.36
C ASP A 93 15.14 9.27 -1.23
N PHE A 94 15.88 8.46 -0.45
CA PHE A 94 15.28 7.65 0.60
C PHE A 94 14.61 8.51 1.68
N ASP A 95 15.29 9.53 2.19
CA ASP A 95 14.82 10.26 3.37
C ASP A 95 13.54 11.03 3.06
N SER A 96 13.48 11.70 1.90
CA SER A 96 12.28 12.43 1.49
C SER A 96 11.08 11.51 1.25
N GLU A 97 11.29 10.37 0.59
CA GLU A 97 10.21 9.42 0.32
C GLU A 97 9.79 8.66 1.60
N TRP A 98 10.73 8.36 2.47
CA TRP A 98 10.43 7.75 3.77
C TRP A 98 9.61 8.68 4.67
N LEU A 99 9.99 9.96 4.78
CA LEU A 99 9.23 10.96 5.52
C LEU A 99 7.80 11.09 4.95
N SER A 100 7.67 11.11 3.62
CA SER A 100 6.37 11.16 2.95
C SER A 100 5.51 9.95 3.29
N LEU A 101 6.06 8.72 3.20
CA LEU A 101 5.33 7.50 3.52
C LEU A 101 4.90 7.46 4.99
N VAL A 102 5.79 7.79 5.92
CA VAL A 102 5.47 7.86 7.36
C VAL A 102 4.34 8.85 7.63
N SER A 103 4.41 10.04 7.00
CA SER A 103 3.38 11.07 7.14
C SER A 103 2.01 10.60 6.63
N ILE A 104 1.97 9.95 5.45
CA ILE A 104 0.72 9.42 4.90
C ILE A 104 0.15 8.33 5.81
N VAL A 105 0.97 7.35 6.23
CA VAL A 105 0.53 6.26 7.11
C VAL A 105 -0.03 6.80 8.43
N LYS A 106 0.65 7.78 9.03
CA LYS A 106 0.17 8.46 10.24
C LYS A 106 -1.19 9.13 10.01
N THR A 107 -1.36 9.85 8.91
CA THR A 107 -2.62 10.51 8.53
C THR A 107 -3.77 9.50 8.41
N PHE A 108 -3.52 8.32 7.84
CA PHE A 108 -4.53 7.25 7.75
C PHE A 108 -4.96 6.74 9.13
N GLY A 109 -4.04 6.61 10.08
CA GLY A 109 -4.38 6.22 11.46
C GLY A 109 -5.09 7.31 12.27
N GLU A 110 -4.79 8.58 12.00
CA GLU A 110 -5.40 9.72 12.71
C GLU A 110 -6.81 10.05 12.21
N LYS A 111 -7.00 10.08 10.89
CA LYS A 111 -8.26 10.46 10.25
C LYS A 111 -9.19 9.27 9.96
N GLY A 112 -8.65 8.05 9.94
CA GLY A 112 -9.43 6.88 9.60
C GLY A 112 -10.00 6.93 8.18
N PRO A 113 -11.22 6.41 7.94
CA PRO A 113 -11.82 6.34 6.61
C PRO A 113 -12.10 7.68 5.94
N GLU A 114 -12.05 8.79 6.68
CA GLU A 114 -12.24 10.14 6.11
C GLU A 114 -11.19 10.54 5.06
N VAL A 115 -10.04 9.81 5.04
CA VAL A 115 -9.01 10.03 4.02
C VAL A 115 -9.42 9.50 2.64
N ILE A 116 -10.43 8.63 2.56
CA ILE A 116 -10.84 7.99 1.30
C ILE A 116 -11.65 8.97 0.47
N ALA A 117 -11.10 9.38 -0.67
CA ALA A 117 -11.73 10.34 -1.55
C ALA A 117 -12.89 9.73 -2.37
N GLU A 118 -12.74 8.47 -2.80
CA GLU A 118 -13.74 7.78 -3.62
C GLU A 118 -13.89 6.34 -3.16
N LYS A 119 -15.14 5.84 -3.05
CA LYS A 119 -15.42 4.46 -2.63
C LYS A 119 -15.11 3.43 -3.72
N GLU A 120 -15.05 3.84 -4.96
CA GLU A 120 -14.78 2.94 -6.09
C GLU A 120 -13.28 2.87 -6.40
N HIS A 121 -12.68 1.72 -6.09
CA HIS A 121 -11.28 1.47 -6.44
C HIS A 121 -11.17 1.17 -7.96
N PRO A 122 -10.20 1.77 -8.68
CA PRO A 122 -10.09 1.65 -10.15
C PRO A 122 -9.97 0.23 -10.70
N PHE A 123 -9.48 -0.72 -9.87
CA PHE A 123 -9.30 -2.11 -10.26
C PHE A 123 -10.28 -3.06 -9.53
N PHE A 124 -10.53 -2.85 -8.23
CA PHE A 124 -11.35 -3.77 -7.42
C PHE A 124 -12.85 -3.43 -7.41
N GLY A 125 -13.25 -2.28 -7.94
CA GLY A 125 -14.61 -1.78 -7.86
C GLY A 125 -14.93 -1.18 -6.50
N GLU A 126 -16.19 -1.20 -6.10
CA GLU A 126 -16.62 -0.65 -4.81
C GLU A 126 -15.95 -1.38 -3.64
N LEU A 127 -15.43 -0.60 -2.70
CA LEU A 127 -14.85 -1.05 -1.45
C LEU A 127 -15.55 -0.35 -0.28
N THR A 128 -15.84 -1.11 0.77
CA THR A 128 -16.23 -0.54 2.07
C THR A 128 -15.01 0.13 2.73
N ASP A 129 -15.26 0.96 3.73
CA ASP A 129 -14.20 1.60 4.50
C ASP A 129 -13.25 0.56 5.12
N ASP A 130 -13.79 -0.53 5.67
CA ASP A 130 -13.00 -1.65 6.21
C ASP A 130 -12.17 -2.35 5.14
N GLU A 131 -12.72 -2.56 3.95
CA GLU A 131 -11.99 -3.15 2.84
C GLU A 131 -10.86 -2.24 2.34
N TRP A 132 -11.08 -0.92 2.28
CA TRP A 132 -10.03 0.05 1.99
C TRP A 132 -8.91 0.00 3.02
N GLY A 133 -9.26 0.02 4.30
CA GLY A 133 -8.27 -0.03 5.38
C GLY A 133 -7.47 -1.33 5.40
N ALA A 134 -8.15 -2.46 5.17
CA ALA A 134 -7.50 -3.78 5.10
C ALA A 134 -6.59 -3.92 3.87
N LEU A 135 -7.01 -3.38 2.72
CA LEU A 135 -6.23 -3.36 1.49
C LEU A 135 -4.90 -2.63 1.69
N GLN A 136 -4.95 -1.42 2.25
CA GLN A 136 -3.76 -0.60 2.49
C GLN A 136 -2.84 -1.23 3.53
N TYR A 137 -3.39 -1.73 4.63
CA TYR A 137 -2.60 -2.43 5.64
C TYR A 137 -1.84 -3.61 5.05
N LYS A 138 -2.55 -4.47 4.33
CA LYS A 138 -2.01 -5.71 3.79
C LYS A 138 -0.93 -5.46 2.73
N HIS A 139 -1.10 -4.44 1.90
CA HIS A 139 -0.09 -4.04 0.93
C HIS A 139 1.20 -3.54 1.62
N LEU A 140 1.06 -2.67 2.61
CA LEU A 140 2.20 -2.14 3.34
C LEU A 140 2.90 -3.23 4.17
N ASP A 141 2.14 -4.08 4.88
CA ASP A 141 2.67 -5.22 5.64
C ASP A 141 3.48 -6.17 4.75
N HIS A 142 2.98 -6.46 3.54
CA HIS A 142 3.70 -7.28 2.57
C HIS A 142 5.08 -6.73 2.23
N HIS A 143 5.17 -5.43 2.00
CA HIS A 143 6.43 -4.78 1.66
C HIS A 143 7.35 -4.59 2.87
N LEU A 144 6.83 -4.35 4.05
CA LEU A 144 7.63 -4.32 5.28
C LEU A 144 8.24 -5.70 5.56
N LYS A 145 7.47 -6.79 5.42
CA LYS A 145 8.00 -8.16 5.47
C LYS A 145 9.02 -8.44 4.38
N GLN A 146 8.85 -7.88 3.18
CA GLN A 146 9.82 -8.00 2.11
C GLN A 146 11.19 -7.44 2.52
N PHE A 147 11.24 -6.43 3.37
CA PHE A 147 12.46 -5.80 3.87
C PHE A 147 12.82 -6.22 5.29
N ASN A 148 12.23 -7.32 5.79
CA ASN A 148 12.52 -7.93 7.08
C ASN A 148 12.27 -7.01 8.31
N VAL A 149 11.24 -6.20 8.23
CA VAL A 149 10.79 -5.33 9.33
C VAL A 149 9.31 -5.49 9.64
#